data_0562b22a2909c9eab650e86b730db603
#
_entry.id   0562b22a2909c9eab650e86b730db603
#
_cell.length_a   1.000
_cell.length_b   1.000
_cell.length_c   1.000
_cell.angle_alpha   90.00
_cell.angle_beta   90.00
_cell.angle_gamma   90.00
#
_symmetry.space_group_name_H-M   'P 1'
#
loop_
_entity.id
_entity.type
_entity.pdbx_description
1 polymer ?
#
loop_
_entity_poly.entity_id
_entity_poly.type
_entity_poly.pdbx_seq_one_letter_code
_entity_poly.pdbx_strand_id
1 'polypeptide(L)'
;MNKYLAEFIGCFSLIFFGCGAIVIHSELSVLGIALIFGAVIMIMVLTLGHISGAHFNPAVTIAFAATKQFPWKEVPAYVFMQVLGCLIGAILVAIFNQDFSYVGQTSPNESTHATSLFFIEFILAFTLMFVISGVATDSRSVGELAAVAIGGTVTIASAVFGPITGASMNPARTLGPAIAAQDYDSLICYIFAPILGAIVGAFAYNLIKYDKKKSDEHIND
;
A
#
# COMPACT_ATOMS: atom_id res chain seq x y z
N MET A 1 4.91 21.18 -4.05
CA MET A 1 5.74 20.44 -5.02
C MET A 1 6.46 19.26 -4.34
N ASN A 2 7.16 19.47 -3.25
CA ASN A 2 7.97 18.43 -2.60
C ASN A 2 7.18 17.17 -2.18
N LYS A 3 5.96 17.32 -1.64
CA LYS A 3 5.14 16.18 -1.20
C LYS A 3 4.72 15.26 -2.35
N TYR A 4 4.43 15.79 -3.53
CA TYR A 4 4.08 15.01 -4.71
C TYR A 4 5.29 14.21 -5.24
N LEU A 5 6.47 14.85 -5.25
CA LEU A 5 7.70 14.17 -5.62
C LEU A 5 8.07 13.06 -4.62
N ALA A 6 7.80 13.28 -3.32
CA ALA A 6 7.99 12.25 -2.30
C ALA A 6 7.08 11.03 -2.55
N GLU A 7 5.81 11.23 -2.89
CA GLU A 7 4.89 10.14 -3.25
C GLU A 7 5.36 9.37 -4.50
N PHE A 8 5.83 10.11 -5.53
CA PHE A 8 6.42 9.50 -6.72
C PHE A 8 7.65 8.64 -6.36
N ILE A 9 8.61 9.17 -5.59
CA ILE A 9 9.85 8.46 -5.24
C ILE A 9 9.53 7.21 -4.40
N GLY A 10 8.63 7.30 -3.44
CA GLY A 10 8.22 6.16 -2.63
C GLY A 10 7.57 5.05 -3.45
N CYS A 11 6.64 5.41 -4.33
CA CYS A 11 5.98 4.46 -5.24
C CYS A 11 6.94 3.88 -6.29
N PHE A 12 7.82 4.72 -6.84
CA PHE A 12 8.90 4.26 -7.71
C PHE A 12 9.77 3.21 -7.02
N SER A 13 10.24 3.51 -5.81
CA SER A 13 11.09 2.61 -5.04
C SER A 13 10.38 1.29 -4.72
N LEU A 14 9.08 1.37 -4.34
CA LEU A 14 8.26 0.20 -4.04
C LEU A 14 8.25 -0.78 -5.22
N ILE A 15 8.03 -0.30 -6.43
CA ILE A 15 7.94 -1.14 -7.61
C ILE A 15 9.32 -1.53 -8.13
N PHE A 16 10.26 -0.60 -8.20
CA PHE A 16 11.58 -0.90 -8.72
C PHE A 16 12.28 -2.01 -7.93
N PHE A 17 12.27 -1.94 -6.61
CA PHE A 17 12.87 -2.98 -5.77
C PHE A 17 11.95 -4.18 -5.56
N GLY A 18 10.66 -3.96 -5.29
CA GLY A 18 9.71 -5.05 -5.00
C GLY A 18 9.43 -5.94 -6.21
N CYS A 19 9.07 -5.35 -7.35
CA CYS A 19 8.86 -6.09 -8.58
C CYS A 19 10.19 -6.56 -9.18
N GLY A 20 11.26 -5.76 -9.05
CA GLY A 20 12.61 -6.19 -9.41
C GLY A 20 13.03 -7.46 -8.69
N ALA A 21 12.70 -7.60 -7.40
CA ALA A 21 12.96 -8.82 -6.64
C ALA A 21 12.22 -10.05 -7.18
N ILE A 22 10.99 -9.85 -7.67
CA ILE A 22 10.19 -10.93 -8.28
C ILE A 22 10.81 -11.39 -9.61
N VAL A 23 11.22 -10.41 -10.45
CA VAL A 23 11.57 -10.67 -11.86
C VAL A 23 13.03 -11.01 -12.02
N ILE A 24 13.93 -10.29 -11.34
CA ILE A 24 15.39 -10.42 -11.54
C ILE A 24 15.96 -11.58 -10.72
N HIS A 25 15.35 -11.90 -9.58
CA HIS A 25 15.81 -12.95 -8.68
C HIS A 25 14.77 -14.07 -8.52
N SER A 26 14.60 -14.90 -9.55
CA SER A 26 13.69 -16.06 -9.53
C SER A 26 13.99 -17.09 -8.42
N GLU A 27 15.19 -17.06 -7.84
CA GLU A 27 15.62 -17.92 -6.74
C GLU A 27 15.16 -17.45 -5.35
N LEU A 28 14.63 -16.21 -5.24
CA LEU A 28 14.17 -15.68 -3.96
C LEU A 28 12.92 -16.43 -3.49
N SER A 29 12.95 -16.85 -2.23
CA SER A 29 11.74 -17.40 -1.60
C SER A 29 10.63 -16.35 -1.48
N VAL A 30 9.38 -16.81 -1.35
CA VAL A 30 8.23 -15.95 -1.08
C VAL A 30 8.49 -15.03 0.11
N LEU A 31 9.11 -15.54 1.17
CA LEU A 31 9.46 -14.74 2.33
C LEU A 31 10.53 -13.68 1.98
N GLY A 32 11.52 -14.01 1.16
CA GLY A 32 12.55 -13.07 0.70
C GLY A 32 11.94 -11.91 -0.06
N ILE A 33 11.04 -12.18 -1.00
CA ILE A 33 10.29 -11.16 -1.75
C ILE A 33 9.44 -10.30 -0.81
N ALA A 34 8.70 -10.92 0.11
CA ALA A 34 7.87 -10.23 1.09
C ALA A 34 8.67 -9.28 2.00
N LEU A 35 9.86 -9.71 2.44
CA LEU A 35 10.78 -8.89 3.23
C LEU A 35 11.26 -7.67 2.45
N ILE A 36 11.54 -7.79 1.14
CA ILE A 36 11.94 -6.67 0.30
C ILE A 36 10.81 -5.65 0.19
N PHE A 37 9.57 -6.08 -0.12
CA PHE A 37 8.43 -5.18 -0.17
C PHE A 37 8.23 -4.41 1.14
N GLY A 38 8.24 -5.12 2.26
CA GLY A 38 8.09 -4.50 3.59
C GLY A 38 9.23 -3.58 3.96
N ALA A 39 10.49 -3.97 3.67
CA ALA A 39 11.67 -3.16 3.94
C ALA A 39 11.67 -1.86 3.13
N VAL A 40 11.31 -1.91 1.85
CA VAL A 40 11.22 -0.70 1.00
C VAL A 40 10.17 0.25 1.56
N ILE A 41 8.98 -0.24 1.92
CA ILE A 41 7.94 0.60 2.55
C ILE A 41 8.47 1.20 3.85
N MET A 42 9.08 0.41 4.72
CA MET A 42 9.64 0.89 5.98
C MET A 42 10.67 2.01 5.76
N ILE A 43 11.62 1.82 4.86
CA ILE A 43 12.66 2.80 4.55
C ILE A 43 12.05 4.07 3.96
N MET A 44 11.12 3.95 3.01
CA MET A 44 10.49 5.11 2.39
C MET A 44 9.59 5.88 3.36
N VAL A 45 8.88 5.22 4.26
CA VAL A 45 8.11 5.88 5.32
C VAL A 45 9.02 6.65 6.27
N LEU A 46 10.14 6.07 6.70
CA LEU A 46 11.14 6.76 7.54
C LEU A 46 11.73 7.98 6.82
N THR A 47 12.01 7.84 5.52
CA THR A 47 12.71 8.89 4.75
C THR A 47 11.78 10.03 4.31
N LEU A 48 10.53 9.73 3.96
CA LEU A 48 9.63 10.66 3.27
C LEU A 48 8.36 10.99 4.06
N GLY A 49 8.10 10.30 5.18
CA GLY A 49 6.88 10.45 5.96
C GLY A 49 6.65 11.88 6.45
N HIS A 50 7.70 12.56 6.88
CA HIS A 50 7.63 13.96 7.33
C HIS A 50 7.42 14.97 6.17
N ILE A 51 7.53 14.55 4.90
CA ILE A 51 7.38 15.40 3.71
C ILE A 51 5.96 15.29 3.13
N SER A 52 5.48 14.06 2.91
CA SER A 52 4.20 13.81 2.22
C SER A 52 3.15 13.10 3.07
N GLY A 53 3.53 12.56 4.22
CA GLY A 53 2.76 11.58 4.96
C GLY A 53 3.02 10.14 4.51
N ALA A 54 3.84 9.95 3.46
CA ALA A 54 4.23 8.64 2.91
C ALA A 54 3.03 7.71 2.67
N HIS A 55 2.04 8.19 1.95
CA HIS A 55 0.86 7.37 1.61
C HIS A 55 1.23 6.23 0.67
N PHE A 56 1.96 6.54 -0.43
CA PHE A 56 2.45 5.61 -1.45
C PHE A 56 1.38 4.65 -2.02
N ASN A 57 0.11 4.98 -1.79
CA ASN A 57 -1.00 4.08 -2.06
C ASN A 57 -2.30 4.89 -2.24
N PRO A 58 -3.00 4.79 -3.38
CA PRO A 58 -4.30 5.43 -3.58
C PRO A 58 -5.36 5.03 -2.56
N ALA A 59 -5.40 3.75 -2.14
CA ALA A 59 -6.36 3.29 -1.14
C ALA A 59 -6.14 3.97 0.23
N VAL A 60 -4.89 4.11 0.66
CA VAL A 60 -4.51 4.85 1.88
C VAL A 60 -4.86 6.34 1.74
N THR A 61 -4.54 6.95 0.61
CA THR A 61 -4.82 8.37 0.35
C THR A 61 -6.32 8.67 0.42
N ILE A 62 -7.14 7.82 -0.21
CA ILE A 62 -8.60 7.93 -0.21
C ILE A 62 -9.16 7.68 1.20
N ALA A 63 -8.65 6.69 1.94
CA ALA A 63 -9.09 6.39 3.30
C ALA A 63 -8.80 7.54 4.26
N PHE A 64 -7.63 8.18 4.17
CA PHE A 64 -7.34 9.40 4.93
C PHE A 64 -8.27 10.56 4.56
N ALA A 65 -8.62 10.72 3.28
CA ALA A 65 -9.56 11.75 2.86
C ALA A 65 -10.99 11.45 3.36
N ALA A 66 -11.43 10.19 3.32
CA ALA A 66 -12.73 9.76 3.82
C ALA A 66 -12.88 9.98 5.34
N THR A 67 -11.80 9.83 6.10
CA THR A 67 -11.75 10.08 7.55
C THR A 67 -11.37 11.51 7.91
N LYS A 68 -11.36 12.45 6.95
CA LYS A 68 -11.05 13.89 7.12
C LYS A 68 -9.64 14.20 7.62
N GLN A 69 -8.71 13.27 7.45
CA GLN A 69 -7.30 13.43 7.83
C GLN A 69 -6.45 13.94 6.65
N PHE A 70 -7.00 13.94 5.44
CA PHE A 70 -6.37 14.44 4.24
C PHE A 70 -7.38 15.21 3.36
N PRO A 71 -7.01 16.33 2.73
CA PRO A 71 -7.95 17.11 1.94
C PRO A 71 -8.23 16.45 0.58
N TRP A 72 -9.52 16.26 0.24
CA TRP A 72 -9.95 15.67 -1.03
C TRP A 72 -9.36 16.33 -2.29
N LYS A 73 -9.12 17.64 -2.25
CA LYS A 73 -8.52 18.38 -3.37
C LYS A 73 -7.11 17.92 -3.74
N GLU A 74 -6.41 17.28 -2.80
CA GLU A 74 -5.05 16.79 -3.00
C GLU A 74 -5.02 15.34 -3.53
N VAL A 75 -6.11 14.58 -3.34
CA VAL A 75 -6.20 13.16 -3.71
C VAL A 75 -5.82 12.92 -5.18
N PRO A 76 -6.36 13.66 -6.17
CA PRO A 76 -6.03 13.40 -7.57
C PRO A 76 -4.54 13.53 -7.89
N ALA A 77 -3.87 14.54 -7.32
CA ALA A 77 -2.45 14.77 -7.54
C ALA A 77 -1.59 13.69 -6.88
N TYR A 78 -1.96 13.24 -5.67
CA TYR A 78 -1.29 12.12 -5.01
C TYR A 78 -1.42 10.84 -5.82
N VAL A 79 -2.64 10.47 -6.19
CA VAL A 79 -2.92 9.25 -6.97
C VAL A 79 -2.17 9.26 -8.31
N PHE A 80 -2.16 10.40 -9.00
CA PHE A 80 -1.40 10.55 -10.25
C PHE A 80 0.10 10.29 -10.05
N MET A 81 0.72 10.91 -9.04
CA MET A 81 2.15 10.75 -8.77
C MET A 81 2.49 9.34 -8.27
N GLN A 82 1.61 8.72 -7.50
CA GLN A 82 1.75 7.34 -7.05
C GLN A 82 1.73 6.37 -8.23
N VAL A 83 0.74 6.48 -9.12
CA VAL A 83 0.65 5.63 -10.31
C VAL A 83 1.83 5.88 -11.25
N LEU A 84 2.21 7.14 -11.47
CA LEU A 84 3.36 7.49 -12.32
C LEU A 84 4.67 6.91 -11.75
N GLY A 85 4.89 6.99 -10.44
CA GLY A 85 6.05 6.39 -9.78
C GLY A 85 6.10 4.87 -9.98
N CYS A 86 4.98 4.20 -9.74
CA CYS A 86 4.86 2.75 -9.97
C CYS A 86 5.10 2.38 -11.44
N LEU A 87 4.55 3.14 -12.38
CA LEU A 87 4.74 2.89 -13.82
C LEU A 87 6.21 3.03 -14.24
N ILE A 88 6.88 4.12 -13.85
CA ILE A 88 8.28 4.32 -14.19
C ILE A 88 9.17 3.24 -13.54
N GLY A 89 8.87 2.84 -12.29
CA GLY A 89 9.54 1.72 -11.63
C GLY A 89 9.40 0.42 -12.43
N ALA A 90 8.19 0.09 -12.89
CA ALA A 90 7.92 -1.10 -13.68
C ALA A 90 8.61 -1.07 -15.06
N ILE A 91 8.59 0.07 -15.74
CA ILE A 91 9.30 0.24 -17.03
C ILE A 91 10.80 -0.01 -16.86
N LEU A 92 11.43 0.49 -15.80
CA LEU A 92 12.86 0.23 -15.56
C LEU A 92 13.12 -1.24 -15.23
N VAL A 93 12.24 -1.91 -14.47
CA VAL A 93 12.34 -3.37 -14.25
C VAL A 93 12.28 -4.11 -15.59
N ALA A 94 11.32 -3.76 -16.48
CA ALA A 94 11.21 -4.37 -17.79
C ALA A 94 12.47 -4.17 -18.66
N ILE A 95 13.03 -2.95 -18.64
CA ILE A 95 14.25 -2.63 -19.40
C ILE A 95 15.44 -3.47 -18.89
N PHE A 96 15.64 -3.56 -17.58
CA PHE A 96 16.76 -4.33 -17.00
C PHE A 96 16.58 -5.84 -17.18
N ASN A 97 15.34 -6.33 -17.13
CA ASN A 97 15.04 -7.73 -17.39
C ASN A 97 14.93 -8.06 -18.89
N GLN A 98 14.89 -7.06 -19.76
CA GLN A 98 14.69 -7.18 -21.21
C GLN A 98 13.36 -7.88 -21.58
N ASP A 99 12.35 -7.80 -20.70
CA ASP A 99 11.05 -8.41 -20.87
C ASP A 99 9.95 -7.48 -20.33
N PHE A 100 9.02 -7.10 -21.20
CA PHE A 100 7.84 -6.30 -20.85
C PHE A 100 6.60 -7.15 -20.56
N SER A 101 6.62 -8.43 -20.87
CA SER A 101 5.46 -9.30 -20.66
C SER A 101 5.25 -9.65 -19.19
N TYR A 102 6.35 -9.65 -18.41
CA TYR A 102 6.31 -9.93 -16.98
C TYR A 102 7.22 -8.98 -16.20
N VAL A 103 6.62 -8.06 -15.47
CA VAL A 103 7.29 -7.02 -14.69
C VAL A 103 6.95 -7.10 -13.19
N GLY A 104 6.51 -8.26 -12.73
CA GLY A 104 6.08 -8.48 -11.36
C GLY A 104 4.70 -7.85 -11.06
N GLN A 105 3.83 -7.77 -12.08
CA GLN A 105 2.44 -7.35 -11.91
C GLN A 105 1.69 -8.30 -10.99
N THR A 106 0.69 -7.78 -10.29
CA THR A 106 -0.19 -8.59 -9.46
C THR A 106 -1.13 -9.42 -10.33
N SER A 107 -1.16 -10.71 -10.06
CA SER A 107 -2.05 -11.65 -10.71
C SER A 107 -2.57 -12.65 -9.66
N PRO A 108 -3.85 -13.02 -9.68
CA PRO A 108 -4.34 -14.08 -8.84
C PRO A 108 -3.80 -15.43 -9.33
N ASN A 109 -3.60 -16.37 -8.40
CA ASN A 109 -3.33 -17.74 -8.77
C ASN A 109 -4.51 -18.30 -9.60
N GLU A 110 -4.24 -19.17 -10.56
CA GLU A 110 -5.24 -19.74 -11.48
C GLU A 110 -6.45 -20.39 -10.78
N SER A 111 -6.26 -20.90 -9.56
CA SER A 111 -7.34 -21.48 -8.75
C SER A 111 -8.12 -20.45 -7.94
N THR A 112 -7.74 -19.18 -7.97
CA THR A 112 -8.33 -18.13 -7.13
C THR A 112 -9.57 -17.53 -7.80
N HIS A 113 -10.74 -17.77 -7.23
CA HIS A 113 -11.97 -17.14 -7.70
C HIS A 113 -11.97 -15.62 -7.44
N ALA A 114 -12.62 -14.85 -8.33
CA ALA A 114 -12.72 -13.39 -8.21
C ALA A 114 -13.28 -12.93 -6.86
N THR A 115 -14.22 -13.68 -6.28
CA THR A 115 -14.77 -13.40 -4.95
C THR A 115 -13.71 -13.54 -3.86
N SER A 116 -12.91 -14.60 -3.92
CA SER A 116 -11.79 -14.82 -2.96
C SER A 116 -10.73 -13.74 -3.11
N LEU A 117 -10.35 -13.41 -4.35
CA LEU A 117 -9.45 -12.31 -4.65
C LEU A 117 -9.93 -11.00 -4.00
N PHE A 118 -11.21 -10.64 -4.24
CA PHE A 118 -11.78 -9.42 -3.69
C PHE A 118 -11.72 -9.38 -2.16
N PHE A 119 -12.16 -10.43 -1.48
CA PHE A 119 -12.17 -10.45 -0.01
C PHE A 119 -10.77 -10.50 0.58
N ILE A 120 -9.81 -11.21 -0.03
CA ILE A 120 -8.42 -11.21 0.43
C ILE A 120 -7.84 -9.79 0.34
N GLU A 121 -7.89 -9.17 -0.84
CA GLU A 121 -7.35 -7.82 -1.03
C GLU A 121 -8.05 -6.76 -0.14
N PHE A 122 -9.36 -6.93 0.08
CA PHE A 122 -10.12 -6.10 1.03
C PHE A 122 -9.56 -6.24 2.46
N ILE A 123 -9.39 -7.49 2.96
CA ILE A 123 -8.91 -7.75 4.32
C ILE A 123 -7.46 -7.28 4.50
N LEU A 124 -6.62 -7.49 3.50
CA LEU A 124 -5.23 -7.05 3.54
C LEU A 124 -5.12 -5.53 3.61
N ALA A 125 -5.87 -4.81 2.78
CA ALA A 125 -5.89 -3.35 2.79
C ALA A 125 -6.59 -2.78 4.04
N PHE A 126 -7.64 -3.45 4.55
CA PHE A 126 -8.24 -3.15 5.85
C PHE A 126 -7.19 -3.21 6.95
N THR A 127 -6.45 -4.32 7.03
CA THR A 127 -5.44 -4.54 8.06
C THR A 127 -4.32 -3.51 7.95
N LEU A 128 -3.83 -3.24 6.74
CA LEU A 128 -2.81 -2.23 6.50
C LEU A 128 -3.26 -0.84 6.98
N MET A 129 -4.45 -0.42 6.58
CA MET A 129 -4.95 0.91 6.94
C MET A 129 -5.31 1.02 8.42
N PHE A 130 -5.80 -0.06 9.03
CA PHE A 130 -6.04 -0.12 10.48
C PHE A 130 -4.73 0.11 11.25
N VAL A 131 -3.64 -0.57 10.86
CA VAL A 131 -2.31 -0.38 11.45
C VAL A 131 -1.81 1.04 11.20
N ILE A 132 -1.88 1.55 9.97
CA ILE A 132 -1.47 2.93 9.64
C ILE A 132 -2.24 3.93 10.51
N SER A 133 -3.55 3.79 10.66
CA SER A 133 -4.37 4.66 11.49
C SER A 133 -3.91 4.64 12.96
N GLY A 134 -3.53 3.47 13.47
CA GLY A 134 -3.03 3.32 14.84
C GLY A 134 -1.69 3.97 15.06
N VAL A 135 -0.73 3.71 14.19
CA VAL A 135 0.65 4.13 14.43
C VAL A 135 0.98 5.53 13.92
N ALA A 136 0.27 6.02 12.91
CA ALA A 136 0.55 7.30 12.27
C ALA A 136 -0.40 8.44 12.70
N THR A 137 -1.58 8.12 13.26
CA THR A 137 -2.59 9.14 13.58
C THR A 137 -2.99 9.22 15.05
N ASP A 138 -2.62 8.24 15.86
CA ASP A 138 -2.87 8.26 17.29
C ASP A 138 -1.66 8.83 18.03
N SER A 139 -1.85 9.95 18.72
CA SER A 139 -0.77 10.63 19.45
C SER A 139 -0.20 9.82 20.63
N ARG A 140 -0.86 8.73 21.01
CA ARG A 140 -0.40 7.81 22.07
C ARG A 140 0.53 6.73 21.53
N SER A 141 0.58 6.56 20.21
CA SER A 141 1.45 5.57 19.58
C SER A 141 2.92 6.01 19.63
N VAL A 142 3.82 5.05 19.58
CA VAL A 142 5.26 5.30 19.45
C VAL A 142 5.54 5.59 17.98
N GLY A 143 5.34 6.85 17.56
CA GLY A 143 5.40 7.27 16.16
C GLY A 143 6.71 6.91 15.43
N GLU A 144 7.83 6.82 16.18
CA GLU A 144 9.13 6.39 15.67
C GLU A 144 9.12 4.95 15.14
N LEU A 145 8.23 4.09 15.66
CA LEU A 145 8.06 2.71 15.22
C LEU A 145 6.99 2.54 14.12
N ALA A 146 6.33 3.61 13.71
CA ALA A 146 5.25 3.54 12.71
C ALA A 146 5.72 2.87 11.41
N ALA A 147 6.89 3.22 10.92
CA ALA A 147 7.46 2.63 9.70
C ALA A 147 7.69 1.12 9.83
N VAL A 148 8.15 0.66 10.99
CA VAL A 148 8.37 -0.76 11.28
C VAL A 148 7.04 -1.53 11.28
N ALA A 149 6.01 -0.98 11.92
CA ALA A 149 4.69 -1.59 11.96
C ALA A 149 4.07 -1.65 10.55
N ILE A 150 4.15 -0.58 9.77
CA ILE A 150 3.60 -0.51 8.41
C ILE A 150 4.34 -1.48 7.49
N GLY A 151 5.68 -1.43 7.45
CA GLY A 151 6.50 -2.33 6.63
C GLY A 151 6.35 -3.80 7.06
N GLY A 152 6.26 -4.06 8.36
CA GLY A 152 5.99 -5.39 8.92
C GLY A 152 4.63 -5.94 8.47
N THR A 153 3.59 -5.11 8.45
CA THR A 153 2.27 -5.49 7.94
C THR A 153 2.33 -5.88 6.47
N VAL A 154 3.02 -5.09 5.63
CA VAL A 154 3.23 -5.43 4.21
C VAL A 154 4.00 -6.74 4.07
N THR A 155 5.04 -6.96 4.87
CA THR A 155 5.80 -8.21 4.87
C THR A 155 4.91 -9.41 5.17
N ILE A 156 4.14 -9.36 6.25
CA ILE A 156 3.27 -10.47 6.68
C ILE A 156 2.20 -10.74 5.61
N ALA A 157 1.54 -9.69 5.12
CA ALA A 157 0.52 -9.81 4.08
C ALA A 157 1.08 -10.46 2.80
N SER A 158 2.25 -10.00 2.34
CA SER A 158 2.91 -10.52 1.15
C SER A 158 3.42 -11.96 1.33
N ALA A 159 3.95 -12.30 2.50
CA ALA A 159 4.44 -13.66 2.78
C ALA A 159 3.31 -14.69 2.79
N VAL A 160 2.13 -14.33 3.31
CA VAL A 160 1.00 -15.26 3.46
C VAL A 160 0.15 -15.31 2.18
N PHE A 161 -0.19 -14.15 1.63
CA PHE A 161 -1.16 -14.05 0.53
C PHE A 161 -0.55 -13.70 -0.83
N GLY A 162 0.74 -13.41 -0.88
CA GLY A 162 1.47 -13.20 -2.14
C GLY A 162 1.28 -14.35 -3.14
N PRO A 163 1.41 -15.62 -2.74
CA PRO A 163 1.19 -16.77 -3.63
C PRO A 163 -0.27 -16.93 -4.12
N ILE A 164 -1.24 -16.27 -3.49
CA ILE A 164 -2.66 -16.40 -3.82
C ILE A 164 -3.15 -15.24 -4.68
N THR A 165 -2.85 -13.99 -4.28
CA THR A 165 -3.37 -12.78 -4.94
C THR A 165 -2.27 -11.83 -5.41
N GLY A 166 -1.01 -12.10 -5.14
CA GLY A 166 0.06 -11.12 -5.31
C GLY A 166 0.11 -10.08 -4.18
N ALA A 167 -0.83 -10.13 -3.22
CA ALA A 167 -0.95 -9.24 -2.05
C ALA A 167 -0.71 -7.77 -2.40
N SER A 168 -1.58 -7.23 -3.26
CA SER A 168 -1.42 -5.85 -3.75
C SER A 168 -1.63 -4.80 -2.67
N MET A 169 -2.81 -4.81 -2.01
CA MET A 169 -3.25 -3.80 -1.03
C MET A 169 -3.22 -2.36 -1.57
N ASN A 170 -2.85 -2.17 -2.85
CA ASN A 170 -2.45 -0.87 -3.37
C ASN A 170 -2.79 -0.74 -4.86
N PRO A 171 -3.79 0.07 -5.24
CA PRO A 171 -4.15 0.26 -6.64
C PRO A 171 -3.00 0.75 -7.53
N ALA A 172 -2.09 1.59 -7.04
CA ALA A 172 -0.95 2.07 -7.83
C ALA A 172 0.09 0.95 -8.04
N ARG A 173 0.31 0.09 -7.03
CA ARG A 173 1.19 -1.10 -7.12
C ARG A 173 0.69 -2.09 -8.17
N THR A 174 -0.64 -2.15 -8.39
CA THR A 174 -1.19 -2.95 -9.49
C THR A 174 -1.17 -2.20 -10.81
N LEU A 175 -1.68 -0.97 -10.85
CA LEU A 175 -1.82 -0.19 -12.10
C LEU A 175 -0.50 0.07 -12.82
N GLY A 176 0.56 0.44 -12.09
CA GLY A 176 1.85 0.76 -12.71
C GLY A 176 2.41 -0.41 -13.53
N PRO A 177 2.65 -1.58 -12.92
CA PRO A 177 3.08 -2.78 -13.65
C PRO A 177 2.08 -3.27 -14.68
N ALA A 178 0.76 -3.21 -14.42
CA ALA A 178 -0.28 -3.60 -15.37
C ALA A 178 -0.21 -2.79 -16.68
N ILE A 179 -0.01 -1.47 -16.56
CA ILE A 179 0.17 -0.60 -17.73
C ILE A 179 1.46 -0.94 -18.49
N ALA A 180 2.57 -1.18 -17.78
CA ALA A 180 3.85 -1.52 -18.39
C ALA A 180 3.80 -2.86 -19.12
N ALA A 181 3.14 -3.87 -18.57
CA ALA A 181 2.98 -5.21 -19.14
C ALA A 181 1.79 -5.31 -20.12
N GLN A 182 0.91 -4.30 -20.17
CA GLN A 182 -0.37 -4.33 -20.89
C GLN A 182 -1.28 -5.49 -20.44
N ASP A 183 -1.18 -5.86 -19.17
CA ASP A 183 -1.96 -6.92 -18.53
C ASP A 183 -2.93 -6.29 -17.52
N TYR A 184 -4.21 -6.34 -17.82
CA TYR A 184 -5.28 -5.71 -17.03
C TYR A 184 -6.20 -6.73 -16.36
N ASP A 185 -5.78 -7.98 -16.28
CA ASP A 185 -6.60 -9.03 -15.69
C ASP A 185 -6.91 -8.72 -14.21
N SER A 186 -8.15 -8.98 -13.83
CA SER A 186 -8.65 -8.77 -12.46
C SER A 186 -8.46 -7.34 -11.90
N LEU A 187 -8.12 -6.35 -12.73
CA LEU A 187 -7.79 -4.98 -12.35
C LEU A 187 -8.88 -4.33 -11.48
N ILE A 188 -10.16 -4.58 -11.79
CA ILE A 188 -11.30 -4.05 -11.03
C ILE A 188 -11.23 -4.49 -9.56
N CYS A 189 -10.93 -5.77 -9.31
CA CYS A 189 -10.78 -6.28 -7.94
C CYS A 189 -9.63 -5.58 -7.20
N TYR A 190 -8.48 -5.42 -7.84
CA TYR A 190 -7.28 -4.79 -7.26
C TYR A 190 -7.40 -3.27 -7.05
N ILE A 191 -8.39 -2.63 -7.67
CA ILE A 191 -8.68 -1.22 -7.41
C ILE A 191 -9.71 -1.09 -6.30
N PHE A 192 -10.88 -1.72 -6.45
CA PHE A 192 -12.01 -1.47 -5.54
C PHE A 192 -11.86 -2.18 -4.19
N ALA A 193 -11.37 -3.41 -4.16
CA ALA A 193 -11.23 -4.13 -2.91
C ALA A 193 -10.27 -3.44 -1.92
N PRO A 194 -9.05 -3.01 -2.32
CA PRO A 194 -8.16 -2.27 -1.43
C PRO A 194 -8.73 -0.92 -0.99
N ILE A 195 -9.39 -0.17 -1.87
CA ILE A 195 -9.99 1.13 -1.50
C ILE A 195 -11.06 0.93 -0.43
N LEU A 196 -11.99 0.00 -0.65
CA LEU A 196 -13.05 -0.29 0.31
C LEU A 196 -12.48 -0.82 1.63
N GLY A 197 -11.53 -1.76 1.57
CA GLY A 197 -10.86 -2.31 2.74
C GLY A 197 -10.17 -1.23 3.58
N ALA A 198 -9.40 -0.36 2.93
CA ALA A 198 -8.71 0.73 3.60
C ALA A 198 -9.67 1.72 4.26
N ILE A 199 -10.76 2.12 3.58
CA ILE A 199 -11.78 3.00 4.16
C ILE A 199 -12.37 2.37 5.42
N VAL A 200 -12.80 1.11 5.34
CA VAL A 200 -13.39 0.40 6.48
C VAL A 200 -12.36 0.24 7.61
N GLY A 201 -11.08 -0.05 7.29
CA GLY A 201 -10.00 -0.16 8.26
C GLY A 201 -9.74 1.14 9.03
N ALA A 202 -9.73 2.28 8.33
CA ALA A 202 -9.59 3.60 8.95
C ALA A 202 -10.77 3.93 9.88
N PHE A 203 -12.00 3.67 9.45
CA PHE A 203 -13.17 3.88 10.29
C PHE A 203 -13.19 2.92 11.50
N ALA A 204 -12.83 1.64 11.30
CA ALA A 204 -12.75 0.66 12.38
C ALA A 204 -11.76 1.09 13.47
N TYR A 205 -10.59 1.62 13.09
CA TYR A 205 -9.65 2.15 14.06
C TYR A 205 -10.25 3.36 14.82
N ASN A 206 -10.90 4.27 14.12
CA ASN A 206 -11.53 5.44 14.75
C ASN A 206 -12.63 5.07 15.78
N LEU A 207 -13.29 3.92 15.61
CA LEU A 207 -14.28 3.43 16.58
C LEU A 207 -13.66 2.97 17.91
N ILE A 208 -12.42 2.44 17.85
CA ILE A 208 -11.72 1.95 19.06
C ILE A 208 -10.74 2.97 19.63
N LYS A 209 -10.45 4.03 18.87
CA LYS A 209 -9.57 5.09 19.34
C LYS A 209 -10.17 5.77 20.57
N TYR A 210 -9.43 5.74 21.67
CA TYR A 210 -9.86 6.36 22.92
C TYR A 210 -9.99 7.88 22.78
N ASP A 211 -11.17 8.41 23.04
CA ASP A 211 -11.42 9.85 23.02
C ASP A 211 -11.33 10.41 24.46
N LYS A 212 -10.17 11.00 24.78
CA LYS A 212 -9.88 11.57 26.11
C LYS A 212 -10.89 12.65 26.53
N LYS A 213 -11.46 13.39 25.58
CA LYS A 213 -12.45 14.43 25.86
C LYS A 213 -13.74 13.87 26.47
N LYS A 214 -14.19 12.69 26.01
CA LYS A 214 -15.41 12.05 26.55
C LYS A 214 -15.22 11.46 27.93
N SER A 215 -13.99 11.06 28.30
CA SER A 215 -13.75 10.49 29.63
C SER A 215 -13.64 11.55 30.70
N ASP A 216 -13.13 12.73 30.38
CA ASP A 216 -12.98 13.83 31.34
C ASP A 216 -14.34 14.49 31.67
N GLU A 217 -15.32 14.41 30.76
CA GLU A 217 -16.71 14.84 31.01
C GLU A 217 -17.45 13.91 31.98
N HIS A 218 -17.17 12.59 31.93
CA HIS A 218 -17.83 11.60 32.84
C HIS A 218 -17.19 11.52 34.24
N ILE A 219 -16.04 12.15 34.48
CA ILE A 219 -15.39 12.17 35.81
C ILE A 219 -15.83 13.42 36.60
N ASN A 220 -16.40 14.42 35.92
CA ASN A 220 -16.81 15.68 36.52
C ASN A 220 -18.33 15.79 36.74
N ASP A 221 -19.11 14.75 36.40
CA ASP A 221 -20.53 14.55 36.75
C ASP A 221 -20.65 13.58 37.94
#